data_c970220f07aab2756287c5d9e5aa97f1
#
_entry.id   c970220f07aab2756287c5d9e5aa97f1
#
_cell.length_a   1.000
_cell.length_b   1.000
_cell.length_c   1.000
_cell.angle_alpha   90.00
_cell.angle_beta   90.00
_cell.angle_gamma   90.00
#
_symmetry.space_group_name_H-M   'P 1'
#
loop_
_entity.id
_entity.type
_entity.pdbx_description
1 polymer ?
#
loop_
_entity_poly.entity_id
_entity_poly.type
_entity_poly.pdbx_seq_one_letter_code
_entity_poly.pdbx_strand_id
1 'polypeptide(L)'
;VLQELNDIDNAIKILVEVHDPYSSELDIVKRLVSLYLEKENFKDATIFNDILLREYPDDQSGYINAAIISLNNDSPEEAITYLKPNIDKYIDNYSALYLLGTSYFQNEDLSNAEEYLSLALKVYPQSRSSKHTLAMIYDQTGQWIKSDSLYLDLIKTDSTDAQAYNNFAYSLVERKANLELALEMSLIANKIQPNSAPYLDTLGWIYFHLEQFEKSLEYVQQSYSIDSTNPVIV
;
A
#
# COMPACT_ATOMS: atom_id res chain seq x y z
N VAL A 1 -7.88 -22.50 -16.40
CA VAL A 1 -9.26 -22.95 -16.60
C VAL A 1 -10.07 -22.84 -15.31
N LEU A 2 -9.72 -23.53 -14.20
CA LEU A 2 -10.48 -23.45 -12.94
C LEU A 2 -10.46 -22.05 -12.32
N GLN A 3 -9.38 -21.30 -12.48
CA GLN A 3 -9.24 -19.95 -12.01
C GLN A 3 -10.10 -18.94 -12.80
N GLU A 4 -10.26 -19.15 -14.10
CA GLU A 4 -11.16 -18.35 -14.94
C GLU A 4 -12.63 -18.52 -14.53
N LEU A 5 -12.95 -19.64 -13.85
CA LEU A 5 -14.27 -19.94 -13.31
C LEU A 5 -14.45 -19.44 -11.86
N ASN A 6 -13.51 -18.68 -11.32
CA ASN A 6 -13.51 -18.21 -9.92
C ASN A 6 -13.53 -19.36 -8.89
N ASP A 7 -12.94 -20.51 -9.24
CA ASP A 7 -12.94 -21.72 -8.41
C ASP A 7 -11.55 -21.98 -7.79
N ILE A 8 -11.10 -21.00 -7.00
CA ILE A 8 -9.80 -21.04 -6.31
C ILE A 8 -9.72 -22.27 -5.38
N ASP A 9 -10.83 -22.63 -4.71
CA ASP A 9 -10.86 -23.75 -3.77
C ASP A 9 -10.63 -25.09 -4.47
N ASN A 10 -11.25 -25.33 -5.62
CA ASN A 10 -11.01 -26.52 -6.40
C ASN A 10 -9.60 -26.53 -7.00
N ALA A 11 -9.08 -25.40 -7.42
CA ALA A 11 -7.69 -25.29 -7.90
C ALA A 11 -6.70 -25.67 -6.79
N ILE A 12 -6.88 -25.14 -5.57
CA ILE A 12 -6.07 -25.49 -4.40
C ILE A 12 -6.17 -26.98 -4.11
N LYS A 13 -7.39 -27.54 -4.04
CA LYS A 13 -7.61 -28.95 -3.76
C LYS A 13 -6.87 -29.86 -4.73
N ILE A 14 -6.97 -29.59 -6.04
CA ILE A 14 -6.27 -30.40 -7.07
C ILE A 14 -4.76 -30.27 -6.92
N LEU A 15 -4.23 -29.06 -6.68
CA LEU A 15 -2.80 -28.84 -6.53
C LEU A 15 -2.25 -29.51 -5.27
N VAL A 16 -2.99 -29.50 -4.16
CA VAL A 16 -2.62 -30.22 -2.94
C VAL A 16 -2.64 -31.75 -3.14
N GLU A 17 -3.60 -32.29 -3.90
CA GLU A 17 -3.68 -33.71 -4.20
C GLU A 17 -2.51 -34.20 -5.09
N VAL A 18 -1.99 -33.37 -5.99
CA VAL A 18 -0.85 -33.71 -6.86
C VAL A 18 0.50 -33.31 -6.27
N HIS A 19 0.49 -32.48 -5.23
CA HIS A 19 1.72 -32.06 -4.56
C HIS A 19 2.32 -33.27 -3.81
N ASP A 20 3.53 -33.68 -4.23
CA ASP A 20 4.32 -34.67 -3.50
C ASP A 20 5.20 -33.96 -2.44
N PRO A 21 4.99 -34.21 -1.15
CA PRO A 21 5.82 -33.62 -0.10
C PRO A 21 7.30 -33.98 -0.17
N TYR A 22 7.64 -35.06 -0.91
CA TYR A 22 9.00 -35.58 -1.05
C TYR A 22 9.69 -35.18 -2.38
N SER A 23 8.93 -34.66 -3.33
CA SER A 23 9.44 -34.14 -4.61
C SER A 23 8.58 -32.98 -5.10
N SER A 24 8.52 -31.91 -4.28
CA SER A 24 7.72 -30.74 -4.60
C SER A 24 8.19 -30.06 -5.88
N GLU A 25 7.32 -30.02 -6.88
CA GLU A 25 7.59 -29.26 -8.09
C GLU A 25 7.45 -27.76 -7.81
N LEU A 26 8.49 -26.99 -8.16
CA LEU A 26 8.57 -25.53 -7.91
C LEU A 26 7.28 -24.80 -8.33
N ASP A 27 6.79 -25.07 -9.54
CA ASP A 27 5.61 -24.37 -10.09
C ASP A 27 4.31 -24.70 -9.32
N ILE A 28 4.17 -25.94 -8.83
CA ILE A 28 3.02 -26.33 -8.00
C ILE A 28 3.05 -25.57 -6.67
N VAL A 29 4.21 -25.54 -6.00
CA VAL A 29 4.36 -24.85 -4.71
C VAL A 29 4.14 -23.35 -4.88
N LYS A 30 4.76 -22.72 -5.89
CA LYS A 30 4.53 -21.29 -6.21
C LYS A 30 3.06 -20.99 -6.45
N ARG A 31 2.37 -21.87 -7.17
CA ARG A 31 0.95 -21.70 -7.46
C ARG A 31 0.09 -21.82 -6.21
N LEU A 32 0.38 -22.78 -5.33
CA LEU A 32 -0.32 -22.91 -4.05
C LEU A 32 -0.14 -21.67 -3.18
N VAL A 33 1.09 -21.17 -3.03
CA VAL A 33 1.34 -19.92 -2.28
C VAL A 33 0.53 -18.77 -2.87
N SER A 34 0.57 -18.58 -4.19
CA SER A 34 -0.18 -17.51 -4.87
C SER A 34 -1.69 -17.58 -4.60
N LEU A 35 -2.28 -18.79 -4.66
CA LEU A 35 -3.71 -18.97 -4.42
C LEU A 35 -4.10 -18.76 -2.96
N TYR A 36 -3.26 -19.19 -2.02
CA TYR A 36 -3.51 -18.94 -0.61
C TYR A 36 -3.35 -17.44 -0.25
N LEU A 37 -2.40 -16.73 -0.87
CA LEU A 37 -2.29 -15.27 -0.72
C LEU A 37 -3.50 -14.55 -1.31
N GLU A 38 -4.01 -14.98 -2.48
CA GLU A 38 -5.21 -14.41 -3.10
C GLU A 38 -6.47 -14.60 -2.22
N LYS A 39 -6.49 -15.68 -1.42
CA LYS A 39 -7.54 -15.94 -0.42
C LYS A 39 -7.30 -15.26 0.93
N GLU A 40 -6.24 -14.51 1.09
CA GLU A 40 -5.80 -13.96 2.37
C GLU A 40 -5.60 -15.05 3.46
N ASN A 41 -5.36 -16.28 3.04
CA ASN A 41 -5.05 -17.39 3.94
C ASN A 41 -3.54 -17.46 4.18
N PHE A 42 -3.03 -16.50 4.96
CA PHE A 42 -1.61 -16.35 5.22
C PHE A 42 -1.01 -17.55 5.96
N LYS A 43 -1.81 -18.25 6.77
CA LYS A 43 -1.34 -19.46 7.49
C LYS A 43 -0.92 -20.57 6.53
N ASP A 44 -1.77 -20.92 5.58
CA ASP A 44 -1.44 -21.98 4.63
C ASP A 44 -0.45 -21.48 3.57
N ALA A 45 -0.49 -20.20 3.21
CA ALA A 45 0.55 -19.58 2.38
C ALA A 45 1.94 -19.74 2.98
N THR A 46 2.09 -19.53 4.30
CA THR A 46 3.37 -19.72 5.01
C THR A 46 3.87 -21.15 4.89
N ILE A 47 3.01 -22.15 5.10
CA ILE A 47 3.41 -23.57 5.04
C ILE A 47 4.07 -23.92 3.69
N PHE A 48 3.43 -23.50 2.59
CA PHE A 48 3.98 -23.76 1.25
C PHE A 48 5.15 -22.82 0.91
N ASN A 49 5.17 -21.61 1.44
CA ASN A 49 6.30 -20.69 1.22
C ASN A 49 7.58 -21.16 1.92
N ASP A 50 7.46 -21.82 3.08
CA ASP A 50 8.61 -22.42 3.78
C ASP A 50 9.27 -23.52 2.92
N ILE A 51 8.50 -24.20 2.08
CA ILE A 51 9.04 -25.15 1.10
C ILE A 51 9.87 -24.39 0.05
N LEU A 52 9.38 -23.25 -0.47
CA LEU A 52 10.14 -22.43 -1.43
C LEU A 52 11.45 -21.93 -0.82
N LEU A 53 11.43 -21.40 0.38
CA LEU A 53 12.62 -20.88 1.06
C LEU A 53 13.66 -21.98 1.35
N ARG A 54 13.21 -23.19 1.67
CA ARG A 54 14.08 -24.31 2.01
C ARG A 54 14.63 -25.04 0.80
N GLU A 55 13.76 -25.37 -0.17
CA GLU A 55 14.14 -26.22 -1.31
C GLU A 55 14.65 -25.40 -2.52
N TYR A 56 14.22 -24.12 -2.61
CA TYR A 56 14.54 -23.24 -3.73
C TYR A 56 15.08 -21.87 -3.25
N PRO A 57 16.17 -21.84 -2.47
CA PRO A 57 16.67 -20.61 -1.85
C PRO A 57 17.18 -19.56 -2.85
N ASP A 58 17.41 -19.93 -4.11
CA ASP A 58 17.76 -18.99 -5.18
C ASP A 58 16.56 -18.40 -5.91
N ASP A 59 15.34 -18.92 -5.66
CA ASP A 59 14.11 -18.37 -6.25
C ASP A 59 13.60 -17.17 -5.43
N GLN A 60 13.51 -16.02 -6.08
CA GLN A 60 13.09 -14.78 -5.42
C GLN A 60 11.66 -14.81 -4.88
N SER A 61 10.79 -15.66 -5.43
CA SER A 61 9.37 -15.68 -5.05
C SER A 61 9.16 -16.05 -3.58
N GLY A 62 9.99 -16.95 -3.03
CA GLY A 62 9.95 -17.32 -1.63
C GLY A 62 10.13 -16.12 -0.69
N TYR A 63 11.11 -15.26 -0.98
CA TYR A 63 11.41 -14.07 -0.18
C TYR A 63 10.35 -12.97 -0.36
N ILE A 64 9.86 -12.78 -1.59
CA ILE A 64 8.80 -11.81 -1.89
C ILE A 64 7.51 -12.20 -1.18
N ASN A 65 7.12 -13.48 -1.26
CA ASN A 65 5.93 -13.98 -0.57
C ASN A 65 6.05 -13.89 0.96
N ALA A 66 7.23 -14.22 1.52
CA ALA A 66 7.50 -14.06 2.94
C ALA A 66 7.30 -12.61 3.39
N ALA A 67 7.82 -11.64 2.61
CA ALA A 67 7.63 -10.23 2.91
C ALA A 67 6.14 -9.80 2.82
N ILE A 68 5.38 -10.30 1.84
CA ILE A 68 3.94 -10.04 1.74
C ILE A 68 3.22 -10.59 2.99
N ILE A 69 3.53 -11.81 3.40
CA ILE A 69 2.95 -12.45 4.59
C ILE A 69 3.29 -11.65 5.85
N SER A 70 4.57 -11.27 6.03
CA SER A 70 5.01 -10.50 7.20
C SER A 70 4.34 -9.15 7.28
N LEU A 71 4.20 -8.42 6.17
CA LEU A 71 3.49 -7.13 6.13
C LEU A 71 2.00 -7.26 6.47
N ASN A 72 1.34 -8.33 6.04
CA ASN A 72 -0.05 -8.59 6.41
C ASN A 72 -0.23 -9.02 7.88
N ASN A 73 0.84 -9.46 8.52
CA ASN A 73 0.89 -9.77 9.96
C ASN A 73 1.42 -8.60 10.80
N ASP A 74 1.44 -7.37 10.27
CA ASP A 74 1.98 -6.16 10.91
C ASP A 74 3.42 -6.33 11.42
N SER A 75 4.27 -7.03 10.65
CA SER A 75 5.65 -7.35 10.99
C SER A 75 6.64 -6.82 9.94
N PRO A 76 6.76 -5.49 9.77
CA PRO A 76 7.61 -4.89 8.73
C PRO A 76 9.10 -5.21 8.92
N GLU A 77 9.59 -5.35 10.15
CA GLU A 77 10.97 -5.74 10.43
C GLU A 77 11.29 -7.14 9.86
N GLU A 78 10.34 -8.07 9.97
CA GLU A 78 10.51 -9.41 9.42
C GLU A 78 10.56 -9.37 7.89
N ALA A 79 9.70 -8.59 7.24
CA ALA A 79 9.74 -8.38 5.80
C ALA A 79 11.10 -7.82 5.33
N ILE A 80 11.68 -6.88 6.08
CA ILE A 80 13.03 -6.36 5.81
C ILE A 80 14.07 -7.47 5.91
N THR A 81 13.98 -8.37 6.90
CA THR A 81 14.95 -9.48 7.07
C THR A 81 14.93 -10.45 5.90
N TYR A 82 13.79 -10.66 5.26
CA TYR A 82 13.71 -11.51 4.06
C TYR A 82 14.27 -10.83 2.82
N LEU A 83 13.98 -9.55 2.59
CA LEU A 83 14.30 -8.89 1.33
C LEU A 83 15.70 -8.26 1.30
N LYS A 84 16.09 -7.55 2.37
CA LYS A 84 17.34 -6.75 2.39
C LYS A 84 18.60 -7.53 2.08
N PRO A 85 18.83 -8.77 2.60
CA PRO A 85 20.07 -9.50 2.35
C PRO A 85 20.27 -9.88 0.88
N ASN A 86 19.19 -9.97 0.10
CA ASN A 86 19.20 -10.41 -1.29
C ASN A 86 18.86 -9.31 -2.28
N ILE A 87 18.66 -8.07 -1.83
CA ILE A 87 18.09 -6.99 -2.67
C ILE A 87 18.94 -6.66 -3.89
N ASP A 88 20.26 -6.78 -3.79
CA ASP A 88 21.16 -6.55 -4.92
C ASP A 88 20.93 -7.53 -6.08
N LYS A 89 20.45 -8.75 -5.77
CA LYS A 89 20.04 -9.73 -6.79
C LYS A 89 18.69 -9.39 -7.41
N TYR A 90 17.89 -8.57 -6.74
CA TYR A 90 16.51 -8.22 -7.12
C TYR A 90 16.34 -6.74 -7.48
N ILE A 91 17.46 -6.07 -7.83
CA ILE A 91 17.46 -4.62 -8.09
C ILE A 91 16.57 -4.20 -9.27
N ASP A 92 16.28 -5.12 -10.18
CA ASP A 92 15.36 -4.91 -11.31
C ASP A 92 13.95 -5.48 -11.04
N ASN A 93 13.69 -5.97 -9.83
CA ASN A 93 12.38 -6.48 -9.45
C ASN A 93 11.57 -5.42 -8.71
N TYR A 94 10.57 -4.86 -9.41
CA TYR A 94 9.68 -3.85 -8.84
C TYR A 94 9.04 -4.30 -7.51
N SER A 95 8.52 -5.53 -7.45
CA SER A 95 7.80 -6.02 -6.25
C SER A 95 8.72 -6.11 -5.04
N ALA A 96 9.95 -6.62 -5.20
CA ALA A 96 10.92 -6.70 -4.12
C ALA A 96 11.30 -5.31 -3.59
N LEU A 97 11.58 -4.36 -4.49
CA LEU A 97 11.92 -2.98 -4.14
C LEU A 97 10.75 -2.25 -3.48
N TYR A 98 9.53 -2.40 -4.02
CA TYR A 98 8.33 -1.79 -3.49
C TYR A 98 8.01 -2.32 -2.09
N LEU A 99 8.02 -3.64 -1.89
CA LEU A 99 7.76 -4.26 -0.59
C LEU A 99 8.82 -3.85 0.44
N LEU A 100 10.11 -3.83 0.06
CA LEU A 100 11.17 -3.41 0.97
C LEU A 100 11.01 -1.92 1.35
N GLY A 101 10.72 -1.06 0.39
CA GLY A 101 10.46 0.36 0.66
C GLY A 101 9.23 0.58 1.53
N THR A 102 8.16 -0.16 1.30
CA THR A 102 6.94 -0.11 2.13
C THR A 102 7.21 -0.64 3.54
N SER A 103 8.01 -1.70 3.69
CA SER A 103 8.41 -2.24 5.00
C SER A 103 9.20 -1.20 5.80
N TYR A 104 10.14 -0.51 5.17
CA TYR A 104 10.86 0.59 5.82
C TYR A 104 9.95 1.76 6.18
N PHE A 105 8.96 2.08 5.33
CA PHE A 105 7.98 3.13 5.64
C PHE A 105 7.13 2.78 6.86
N GLN A 106 6.61 1.54 6.95
CA GLN A 106 5.86 1.08 8.11
C GLN A 106 6.72 0.99 9.37
N ASN A 107 8.02 0.76 9.22
CA ASN A 107 9.01 0.76 10.31
C ASN A 107 9.55 2.16 10.63
N GLU A 108 8.94 3.21 10.10
CA GLU A 108 9.31 4.63 10.32
C GLU A 108 10.74 5.00 9.87
N ASP A 109 11.42 4.14 9.12
CA ASP A 109 12.72 4.45 8.49
C ASP A 109 12.49 5.13 7.13
N LEU A 110 12.15 6.41 7.19
CA LEU A 110 11.79 7.19 6.00
C LEU A 110 12.94 7.34 4.99
N SER A 111 14.18 7.27 5.45
CA SER A 111 15.36 7.39 4.57
C SER A 111 15.50 6.16 3.66
N ASN A 112 15.48 4.96 4.23
CA ASN A 112 15.52 3.74 3.45
C ASN A 112 14.23 3.55 2.63
N ALA A 113 13.08 3.96 3.15
CA ALA A 113 11.81 3.94 2.42
C ALA A 113 11.88 4.79 1.14
N GLU A 114 12.37 6.04 1.22
CA GLU A 114 12.58 6.92 0.05
C GLU A 114 13.53 6.27 -0.97
N GLU A 115 14.65 5.68 -0.52
CA GLU A 115 15.62 5.02 -1.38
C GLU A 115 14.97 3.90 -2.20
N TYR A 116 14.37 2.90 -1.52
CA TYR A 116 13.85 1.71 -2.21
C TYR A 116 12.59 1.99 -3.04
N LEU A 117 11.70 2.88 -2.61
CA LEU A 117 10.56 3.29 -3.43
C LEU A 117 10.98 4.11 -4.64
N SER A 118 12.04 4.91 -4.54
CA SER A 118 12.61 5.62 -5.69
C SER A 118 13.23 4.65 -6.69
N LEU A 119 13.88 3.57 -6.23
CA LEU A 119 14.36 2.50 -7.08
C LEU A 119 13.18 1.74 -7.73
N ALA A 120 12.13 1.44 -6.98
CA ALA A 120 10.92 0.83 -7.52
C ALA A 120 10.31 1.66 -8.66
N LEU A 121 10.25 3.00 -8.51
CA LEU A 121 9.77 3.89 -9.57
C LEU A 121 10.71 3.97 -10.78
N LYS A 122 12.01 3.73 -10.62
CA LYS A 122 12.91 3.62 -11.79
C LYS A 122 12.61 2.36 -12.60
N VAL A 123 12.26 1.24 -11.93
CA VAL A 123 11.87 -0.01 -12.58
C VAL A 123 10.46 0.10 -13.19
N TYR A 124 9.51 0.66 -12.45
CA TYR A 124 8.14 0.83 -12.92
C TYR A 124 7.63 2.27 -12.67
N PRO A 125 7.90 3.21 -13.60
CA PRO A 125 7.58 4.64 -13.44
C PRO A 125 6.09 4.96 -13.30
N GLN A 126 5.21 4.06 -13.74
CA GLN A 126 3.75 4.24 -13.66
C GLN A 126 3.14 3.70 -12.36
N SER A 127 3.94 3.20 -11.44
CA SER A 127 3.45 2.69 -10.17
C SER A 127 2.72 3.75 -9.36
N ARG A 128 1.40 3.64 -9.30
CA ARG A 128 0.54 4.48 -8.47
C ARG A 128 0.88 4.32 -6.98
N SER A 129 1.01 3.08 -6.50
CA SER A 129 1.31 2.78 -5.09
C SER A 129 2.63 3.40 -4.63
N SER A 130 3.72 3.24 -5.42
CA SER A 130 5.01 3.86 -5.08
C SER A 130 4.95 5.38 -5.06
N LYS A 131 4.20 6.01 -5.99
CA LYS A 131 4.01 7.46 -6.02
C LYS A 131 3.26 7.96 -4.79
N HIS A 132 2.17 7.28 -4.38
CA HIS A 132 1.43 7.63 -3.17
C HIS A 132 2.32 7.56 -1.92
N THR A 133 3.02 6.44 -1.73
CA THR A 133 3.86 6.27 -0.54
C THR A 133 5.01 7.26 -0.53
N LEU A 134 5.69 7.51 -1.67
CA LEU A 134 6.73 8.52 -1.75
C LEU A 134 6.23 9.94 -1.50
N ALA A 135 5.03 10.29 -1.98
CA ALA A 135 4.45 11.60 -1.71
C ALA A 135 4.22 11.80 -0.21
N MET A 136 3.72 10.78 0.49
CA MET A 136 3.55 10.81 1.95
C MET A 136 4.90 10.92 2.68
N ILE A 137 5.95 10.21 2.23
CA ILE A 137 7.31 10.34 2.79
C ILE A 137 7.83 11.77 2.58
N TYR A 138 7.63 12.34 1.41
CA TYR A 138 8.06 13.73 1.13
C TYR A 138 7.31 14.75 1.97
N ASP A 139 6.02 14.53 2.26
CA ASP A 139 5.27 15.37 3.20
C ASP A 139 5.86 15.29 4.61
N GLN A 140 6.07 14.08 5.14
CA GLN A 140 6.64 13.88 6.47
C GLN A 140 8.07 14.43 6.63
N THR A 141 8.84 14.47 5.53
CA THR A 141 10.22 14.97 5.52
C THR A 141 10.33 16.43 5.08
N GLY A 142 9.19 17.12 4.85
CA GLY A 142 9.16 18.53 4.46
C GLY A 142 9.66 18.82 3.03
N GLN A 143 9.70 17.80 2.18
CA GLN A 143 10.11 17.92 0.77
C GLN A 143 8.92 18.30 -0.12
N TRP A 144 8.22 19.40 0.22
CA TRP A 144 6.91 19.77 -0.33
C TRP A 144 6.83 19.85 -1.86
N ILE A 145 7.91 20.33 -2.51
CA ILE A 145 7.93 20.42 -3.98
C ILE A 145 7.84 19.02 -4.61
N LYS A 146 8.47 18.03 -4.01
CA LYS A 146 8.46 16.67 -4.51
C LYS A 146 7.09 16.01 -4.26
N SER A 147 6.52 16.18 -3.06
CA SER A 147 5.19 15.63 -2.76
C SER A 147 4.12 16.21 -3.67
N ASP A 148 4.08 17.55 -3.83
CA ASP A 148 3.14 18.23 -4.73
C ASP A 148 3.26 17.72 -6.17
N SER A 149 4.49 17.54 -6.67
CA SER A 149 4.72 17.02 -8.01
C SER A 149 4.15 15.61 -8.20
N LEU A 150 4.29 14.74 -7.19
CA LEU A 150 3.74 13.38 -7.26
C LEU A 150 2.22 13.37 -7.18
N TYR A 151 1.59 14.16 -6.28
CA TYR A 151 0.14 14.25 -6.22
C TYR A 151 -0.45 14.79 -7.52
N LEU A 152 0.14 15.83 -8.10
CA LEU A 152 -0.32 16.38 -9.39
C LEU A 152 -0.14 15.38 -10.54
N ASP A 153 0.92 14.57 -10.53
CA ASP A 153 1.13 13.52 -11.53
C ASP A 153 0.10 12.39 -11.39
N LEU A 154 -0.21 11.98 -10.15
CA LEU A 154 -1.26 11.00 -9.86
C LEU A 154 -2.63 11.48 -10.37
N ILE A 155 -3.03 12.70 -10.01
CA ILE A 155 -4.29 13.33 -10.43
C ILE A 155 -4.37 13.49 -11.96
N LYS A 156 -3.26 13.87 -12.60
CA LYS A 156 -3.19 14.00 -14.04
C LYS A 156 -3.32 12.65 -14.75
N THR A 157 -2.75 11.60 -14.16
CA THR A 157 -2.77 10.23 -14.72
C THR A 157 -4.14 9.58 -14.53
N ASP A 158 -4.76 9.79 -13.38
CA ASP A 158 -6.10 9.30 -13.05
C ASP A 158 -6.89 10.38 -12.31
N SER A 159 -7.76 11.06 -13.05
CA SER A 159 -8.63 12.12 -12.49
C SER A 159 -9.72 11.59 -11.55
N THR A 160 -9.80 10.28 -11.34
CA THR A 160 -10.70 9.62 -10.39
C THR A 160 -9.97 9.08 -9.14
N ASP A 161 -8.68 9.40 -8.98
CA ASP A 161 -7.89 9.04 -7.81
C ASP A 161 -8.26 9.89 -6.59
N ALA A 162 -9.36 9.52 -5.90
CA ALA A 162 -9.85 10.23 -4.71
C ALA A 162 -8.77 10.33 -3.62
N GLN A 163 -7.93 9.30 -3.47
CA GLN A 163 -6.85 9.27 -2.49
C GLN A 163 -5.79 10.34 -2.79
N ALA A 164 -5.41 10.52 -4.06
CA ALA A 164 -4.44 11.55 -4.45
C ALA A 164 -4.97 12.96 -4.14
N TYR A 165 -6.24 13.22 -4.47
CA TYR A 165 -6.88 14.48 -4.14
C TYR A 165 -6.95 14.73 -2.64
N ASN A 166 -7.36 13.73 -1.85
CA ASN A 166 -7.45 13.87 -0.40
C ASN A 166 -6.09 14.08 0.26
N ASN A 167 -5.09 13.27 -0.11
CA ASN A 167 -3.76 13.38 0.48
C ASN A 167 -3.09 14.70 0.12
N PHE A 168 -3.29 15.20 -1.10
CA PHE A 168 -2.82 16.53 -1.49
C PHE A 168 -3.50 17.64 -0.69
N ALA A 169 -4.82 17.55 -0.51
CA ALA A 169 -5.57 18.50 0.32
C ALA A 169 -5.07 18.50 1.77
N TYR A 170 -4.87 17.31 2.35
CA TYR A 170 -4.33 17.15 3.70
C TYR A 170 -2.93 17.75 3.83
N SER A 171 -2.01 17.45 2.89
CA SER A 171 -0.67 18.05 2.86
C SER A 171 -0.72 19.58 2.82
N LEU A 172 -1.59 20.17 2.00
CA LEU A 172 -1.74 21.61 1.89
C LEU A 172 -2.25 22.24 3.21
N VAL A 173 -3.25 21.64 3.86
CA VAL A 173 -3.81 22.20 5.10
C VAL A 173 -2.84 22.07 6.28
N GLU A 174 -2.13 20.96 6.41
CA GLU A 174 -1.15 20.73 7.48
C GLU A 174 -0.03 21.79 7.46
N ARG A 175 0.48 22.12 6.29
CA ARG A 175 1.50 23.17 6.15
C ARG A 175 0.92 24.58 5.99
N LYS A 176 -0.40 24.75 6.14
CA LYS A 176 -1.13 26.01 5.98
C LYS A 176 -0.83 26.73 4.67
N ALA A 177 -0.67 25.96 3.60
CA ALA A 177 -0.39 26.47 2.26
C ALA A 177 -1.64 26.34 1.39
N ASN A 178 -2.06 27.46 0.79
CA ASN A 178 -3.16 27.53 -0.19
C ASN A 178 -4.42 26.78 0.23
N LEU A 179 -5.08 27.26 1.30
CA LEU A 179 -6.29 26.64 1.86
C LEU A 179 -7.46 26.54 0.87
N GLU A 180 -7.54 27.49 -0.09
CA GLU A 180 -8.53 27.45 -1.17
C GLU A 180 -8.33 26.23 -2.09
N LEU A 181 -7.07 25.95 -2.48
CA LEU A 181 -6.73 24.78 -3.26
C LEU A 181 -6.96 23.49 -2.45
N ALA A 182 -6.61 23.48 -1.16
CA ALA A 182 -6.89 22.35 -0.27
C ALA A 182 -8.39 22.03 -0.25
N LEU A 183 -9.25 23.06 -0.12
CA LEU A 183 -10.69 22.91 -0.15
C LEU A 183 -11.18 22.33 -1.49
N GLU A 184 -10.70 22.86 -2.61
CA GLU A 184 -11.05 22.36 -3.94
C GLU A 184 -10.72 20.87 -4.08
N MET A 185 -9.47 20.46 -3.74
CA MET A 185 -9.03 19.08 -3.82
C MET A 185 -9.86 18.16 -2.92
N SER A 186 -10.10 18.56 -1.67
CA SER A 186 -10.90 17.77 -0.73
C SER A 186 -12.36 17.60 -1.18
N LEU A 187 -12.97 18.64 -1.75
CA LEU A 187 -14.32 18.55 -2.32
C LEU A 187 -14.38 17.57 -3.50
N ILE A 188 -13.34 17.55 -4.36
CA ILE A 188 -13.25 16.59 -5.47
C ILE A 188 -13.12 15.16 -4.90
N ALA A 189 -12.25 14.92 -3.91
CA ALA A 189 -12.11 13.61 -3.27
C ALA A 189 -13.45 13.09 -2.73
N ASN A 190 -14.17 13.93 -1.99
CA ASN A 190 -15.48 13.59 -1.42
C ASN A 190 -16.58 13.39 -2.50
N LYS A 191 -16.46 14.05 -3.66
CA LYS A 191 -17.37 13.81 -4.80
C LYS A 191 -17.10 12.47 -5.48
N ILE A 192 -15.83 12.08 -5.62
CA ILE A 192 -15.43 10.80 -6.24
C ILE A 192 -15.81 9.63 -5.34
N GLN A 193 -15.51 9.74 -4.03
CA GLN A 193 -15.79 8.71 -3.04
C GLN A 193 -16.59 9.31 -1.87
N PRO A 194 -17.90 9.42 -2.00
CA PRO A 194 -18.78 9.89 -0.93
C PRO A 194 -18.75 8.97 0.30
N ASN A 195 -18.98 9.53 1.47
CA ASN A 195 -19.05 8.79 2.73
C ASN A 195 -17.75 8.06 3.12
N SER A 196 -16.60 8.60 2.75
CA SER A 196 -15.30 8.18 3.26
C SER A 196 -15.00 8.96 4.54
N ALA A 197 -14.94 8.29 5.70
CA ALA A 197 -14.65 8.96 6.96
C ALA A 197 -13.34 9.77 6.90
N PRO A 198 -12.18 9.24 6.41
CA PRO A 198 -10.95 10.03 6.29
C PRO A 198 -11.09 11.27 5.40
N TYR A 199 -11.91 11.22 4.34
CA TYR A 199 -12.05 12.34 3.42
C TYR A 199 -12.96 13.43 3.98
N LEU A 200 -14.01 13.04 4.71
CA LEU A 200 -14.87 13.96 5.44
C LEU A 200 -14.11 14.65 6.58
N ASP A 201 -13.24 13.91 7.26
CA ASP A 201 -12.37 14.44 8.31
C ASP A 201 -11.42 15.50 7.76
N THR A 202 -10.71 15.20 6.68
CA THR A 202 -9.84 16.17 5.98
C THR A 202 -10.62 17.43 5.57
N LEU A 203 -11.84 17.27 5.06
CA LEU A 203 -12.70 18.41 4.68
C LEU A 203 -13.11 19.24 5.90
N GLY A 204 -13.46 18.59 7.00
CA GLY A 204 -13.75 19.25 8.28
C GLY A 204 -12.55 20.03 8.81
N TRP A 205 -11.36 19.45 8.73
CA TRP A 205 -10.09 20.08 9.12
C TRP A 205 -9.77 21.32 8.28
N ILE A 206 -10.01 21.28 6.98
CA ILE A 206 -9.85 22.43 6.08
C ILE A 206 -10.84 23.55 6.46
N TYR A 207 -12.13 23.24 6.69
CA TYR A 207 -13.10 24.22 7.11
C TYR A 207 -12.76 24.86 8.47
N PHE A 208 -12.16 24.10 9.39
CA PHE A 208 -11.64 24.62 10.64
C PHE A 208 -10.57 25.71 10.40
N HIS A 209 -9.60 25.43 9.52
CA HIS A 209 -8.54 26.41 9.18
C HIS A 209 -9.04 27.62 8.38
N LEU A 210 -10.20 27.49 7.71
CA LEU A 210 -10.91 28.58 7.05
C LEU A 210 -11.83 29.35 8.01
N GLU A 211 -11.82 29.03 9.31
CA GLU A 211 -12.68 29.61 10.36
C GLU A 211 -14.19 29.43 10.11
N GLN A 212 -14.57 28.43 9.30
CA GLN A 212 -15.96 28.06 9.02
C GLN A 212 -16.39 26.92 9.96
N PHE A 213 -16.47 27.23 11.26
CA PHE A 213 -16.61 26.24 12.34
C PHE A 213 -17.91 25.41 12.26
N GLU A 214 -19.01 25.98 11.79
CA GLU A 214 -20.28 25.25 11.64
C GLU A 214 -20.14 24.13 10.59
N LYS A 215 -19.50 24.40 9.45
CA LYS A 215 -19.24 23.39 8.43
C LYS A 215 -18.21 22.37 8.90
N SER A 216 -17.16 22.84 9.57
CA SER A 216 -16.17 21.93 10.17
C SER A 216 -16.85 20.91 11.07
N LEU A 217 -17.69 21.38 12.01
CA LEU A 217 -18.43 20.50 12.93
C LEU A 217 -19.34 19.51 12.17
N GLU A 218 -20.04 19.98 11.13
CA GLU A 218 -20.91 19.14 10.31
C GLU A 218 -20.13 17.96 9.68
N TYR A 219 -19.00 18.23 9.01
CA TYR A 219 -18.22 17.19 8.34
C TYR A 219 -17.50 16.26 9.30
N VAL A 220 -16.97 16.77 10.42
CA VAL A 220 -16.38 15.95 11.48
C VAL A 220 -17.43 15.01 12.10
N GLN A 221 -18.65 15.49 12.35
CA GLN A 221 -19.75 14.64 12.85
C GLN A 221 -20.15 13.56 11.84
N GLN A 222 -20.20 13.90 10.54
CA GLN A 222 -20.44 12.90 9.50
C GLN A 222 -19.34 11.85 9.46
N SER A 223 -18.07 12.24 9.50
CA SER A 223 -16.93 11.32 9.58
C SER A 223 -17.05 10.39 10.78
N TYR A 224 -17.28 10.94 11.99
CA TYR A 224 -17.46 10.17 13.22
C TYR A 224 -18.65 9.19 13.16
N SER A 225 -19.73 9.55 12.47
CA SER A 225 -20.89 8.67 12.32
C SER A 225 -20.59 7.43 11.46
N ILE A 226 -19.61 7.52 10.58
CA ILE A 226 -19.19 6.44 9.69
C ILE A 226 -18.13 5.57 10.38
N ASP A 227 -17.16 6.18 11.02
CA ASP A 227 -16.09 5.50 11.75
C ASP A 227 -15.82 6.20 13.10
N SER A 228 -16.46 5.69 14.16
CA SER A 228 -16.30 6.19 15.54
C SER A 228 -14.99 5.73 16.19
N THR A 229 -14.21 4.88 15.54
CA THR A 229 -12.91 4.38 16.06
C THR A 229 -11.72 5.22 15.57
N ASN A 230 -11.95 6.16 14.66
CA ASN A 230 -10.90 7.02 14.13
C ASN A 230 -10.41 8.00 15.23
N PRO A 231 -9.15 7.88 15.71
CA PRO A 231 -8.62 8.68 16.82
C PRO A 231 -8.41 10.17 16.48
N VAL A 232 -8.50 10.55 15.21
CA VAL A 232 -8.27 11.94 14.75
C VAL A 232 -9.47 12.85 15.03
N ILE A 233 -10.61 12.28 15.43
CA ILE A 233 -11.89 12.98 15.60
C ILE A 233 -12.15 13.37 17.10
N VAL A 234 -11.12 13.62 17.88
CA VAL A 234 -11.29 14.04 19.28
C VAL A 234 -10.99 15.53 19.46
#